data_8246a02fc5b4e1b59883fceac6e9b07d
#
_entry.id   8246a02fc5b4e1b59883fceac6e9b07d
#
_cell.length_a   1.000
_cell.length_b   1.000
_cell.length_c   1.000
_cell.angle_alpha   90.00
_cell.angle_beta   90.00
_cell.angle_gamma   90.00
#
_symmetry.space_group_name_H-M   'P 1'
#
loop_
_entity.id
_entity.type
_entity.pdbx_description
1 polymer ?
#
loop_
_entity_poly.entity_id
_entity_poly.type
_entity_poly.pdbx_seq_one_letter_code
_entity_poly.pdbx_strand_id
1 'polypeptide(L)'
;MKELKPDCLEDIIAGISLYRPGPMDFIPRYIKGKRDKASIVYECPQLKDILSPTYGCIVYQEQVMQIVRELAGYTMGRSDLVRRAMSKKKSSVMEEERQNFVYGNKAQGIPGCVNNGISEKIANKIFDEMIDFAKYAFNKSHAACYAVISYQTAYLKYYYPKEFMAATMSSGLCNCSNGAGYI
;
A
#
# COMPACT_ATOMS: atom_id res chain seq x y z
N MET A 1 -15.18 -4.93 3.39
CA MET A 1 -14.95 -5.95 4.45
C MET A 1 -15.70 -7.24 4.21
N LYS A 2 -17.03 -7.26 3.90
CA LYS A 2 -17.79 -8.51 3.65
C LYS A 2 -17.18 -9.38 2.54
N GLU A 3 -16.78 -8.79 1.42
CA GLU A 3 -16.16 -9.51 0.30
C GLU A 3 -14.70 -9.89 0.56
N LEU A 4 -13.96 -9.05 1.29
CA LEU A 4 -12.57 -9.26 1.64
C LEU A 4 -12.39 -10.45 2.58
N LYS A 5 -13.35 -10.66 3.51
CA LYS A 5 -13.30 -11.71 4.55
C LYS A 5 -11.92 -11.75 5.22
N PRO A 6 -11.54 -10.68 5.95
CA PRO A 6 -10.21 -10.60 6.55
C PRO A 6 -10.01 -11.77 7.52
N ASP A 7 -8.88 -12.45 7.40
CA ASP A 7 -8.46 -13.56 8.25
C ASP A 7 -7.13 -13.30 8.96
N CYS A 8 -6.50 -12.16 8.65
CA CYS A 8 -5.28 -11.70 9.30
C CYS A 8 -5.27 -10.18 9.43
N LEU A 9 -4.35 -9.66 10.25
CA LEU A 9 -4.20 -8.22 10.46
C LEU A 9 -3.82 -7.48 9.18
N GLU A 10 -2.98 -8.09 8.33
CA GLU A 10 -2.55 -7.51 7.05
C GLU A 10 -3.75 -7.19 6.13
N ASP A 11 -4.80 -7.99 6.15
CA ASP A 11 -6.01 -7.71 5.38
C ASP A 11 -6.78 -6.49 5.89
N ILE A 12 -6.77 -6.26 7.20
CA ILE A 12 -7.39 -5.06 7.79
C ILE A 12 -6.57 -3.83 7.41
N ILE A 13 -5.24 -3.93 7.47
CA ILE A 13 -4.30 -2.87 7.06
C ILE A 13 -4.52 -2.51 5.59
N ALA A 14 -4.57 -3.51 4.71
CA ALA A 14 -4.84 -3.30 3.30
C ALA A 14 -6.25 -2.73 3.05
N GLY A 15 -7.26 -3.22 3.78
CA GLY A 15 -8.63 -2.71 3.71
C GLY A 15 -8.72 -1.23 4.05
N ILE A 16 -8.05 -0.77 5.11
CA ILE A 16 -7.97 0.65 5.49
C ILE A 16 -7.28 1.46 4.39
N SER A 17 -6.22 0.92 3.81
CA SER A 17 -5.42 1.60 2.79
C SER A 17 -6.15 1.73 1.45
N LEU A 18 -6.93 0.72 1.07
CA LEU A 18 -7.62 0.64 -0.22
C LEU A 18 -9.01 1.30 -0.21
N TYR A 19 -9.70 1.36 0.95
CA TYR A 19 -11.06 1.91 1.02
C TYR A 19 -11.07 3.44 1.04
N ARG A 20 -10.65 4.02 -0.09
CA ARG A 20 -10.58 5.47 -0.32
C ARG A 20 -10.84 5.76 -1.80
N PRO A 21 -11.38 6.93 -2.17
CA PRO A 21 -11.52 7.34 -3.57
C PRO A 21 -10.19 7.18 -4.34
N GLY A 22 -10.22 6.50 -5.48
CA GLY A 22 -9.06 6.14 -6.29
C GLY A 22 -8.55 4.71 -6.04
N PRO A 23 -7.99 4.37 -4.85
CA PRO A 23 -7.53 3.00 -4.59
C PRO A 23 -8.63 1.94 -4.56
N MET A 24 -9.89 2.34 -4.37
CA MET A 24 -11.03 1.41 -4.36
C MET A 24 -11.15 0.57 -5.63
N ASP A 25 -10.71 1.10 -6.77
CA ASP A 25 -10.74 0.40 -8.06
C ASP A 25 -9.84 -0.85 -8.07
N PHE A 26 -8.87 -0.93 -7.17
CA PHE A 26 -7.96 -2.06 -7.02
C PHE A 26 -8.45 -3.14 -6.06
N ILE A 27 -9.52 -2.89 -5.30
CA ILE A 27 -10.10 -3.85 -4.34
C ILE A 27 -10.48 -5.18 -5.02
N PRO A 28 -11.12 -5.21 -6.20
CA PRO A 28 -11.43 -6.47 -6.87
C PRO A 28 -10.18 -7.31 -7.20
N ARG A 29 -9.09 -6.66 -7.67
CA ARG A 29 -7.80 -7.33 -7.94
C ARG A 29 -7.22 -7.93 -6.65
N TYR A 30 -7.22 -7.18 -5.57
CA TYR A 30 -6.75 -7.63 -4.25
C TYR A 30 -7.54 -8.86 -3.76
N ILE A 31 -8.88 -8.79 -3.80
CA ILE A 31 -9.76 -9.89 -3.38
C ILE A 31 -9.56 -11.13 -4.25
N LYS A 32 -9.42 -10.96 -5.57
CA LYS A 32 -9.14 -12.06 -6.49
C LYS A 32 -7.84 -12.76 -6.13
N GLY A 33 -6.76 -12.02 -5.94
CA GLY A 33 -5.45 -12.55 -5.55
C GLY A 33 -5.47 -13.22 -4.17
N LYS A 34 -6.24 -12.69 -3.22
CA LYS A 34 -6.43 -13.34 -1.91
C LYS A 34 -7.12 -14.70 -2.05
N ARG A 35 -8.17 -14.80 -2.87
CA ARG A 35 -8.96 -16.03 -3.04
C ARG A 35 -8.22 -17.09 -3.86
N ASP A 36 -7.46 -16.65 -4.85
CA ASP A 36 -6.72 -17.53 -5.76
C ASP A 36 -5.29 -17.02 -5.94
N LYS A 37 -4.42 -17.48 -5.05
CA LYS A 37 -2.99 -17.12 -5.08
C LYS A 37 -2.29 -17.62 -6.35
N ALA A 38 -2.82 -18.66 -7.02
CA ALA A 38 -2.26 -19.17 -8.25
C ALA A 38 -2.54 -18.23 -9.44
N SER A 39 -3.56 -17.39 -9.36
CA SER A 39 -3.88 -16.39 -10.40
C SER A 39 -2.99 -15.16 -10.37
N ILE A 40 -2.12 -15.02 -9.36
CA ILE A 40 -1.24 -13.85 -9.23
C ILE A 40 -0.08 -13.99 -10.20
N VAL A 41 0.04 -13.02 -11.11
CA VAL A 41 1.16 -12.92 -12.04
C VAL A 41 2.08 -11.80 -11.58
N TYR A 42 3.37 -12.12 -11.40
CA TYR A 42 4.42 -11.13 -11.11
C TYR A 42 5.21 -10.87 -12.39
N GLU A 43 5.44 -9.61 -12.71
CA GLU A 43 6.17 -9.21 -13.93
C GLU A 43 7.64 -9.67 -13.92
N CYS A 44 8.22 -9.81 -12.74
CA CYS A 44 9.53 -10.43 -12.54
C CYS A 44 9.57 -11.14 -11.17
N PRO A 45 10.49 -12.12 -10.99
CA PRO A 45 10.58 -12.90 -9.74
C PRO A 45 10.79 -12.04 -8.48
N GLN A 46 11.57 -10.97 -8.59
CA GLN A 46 11.91 -10.09 -7.48
C GLN A 46 10.67 -9.39 -6.88
N LEU A 47 9.63 -9.14 -7.69
CA LEU A 47 8.38 -8.54 -7.21
C LEU A 47 7.60 -9.45 -6.28
N LYS A 48 7.81 -10.77 -6.35
CA LYS A 48 7.09 -11.73 -5.52
C LYS A 48 7.31 -11.47 -4.04
N ASP A 49 8.55 -11.24 -3.63
CA ASP A 49 8.89 -11.03 -2.22
C ASP A 49 8.30 -9.71 -1.69
N ILE A 50 8.19 -8.69 -2.55
CA ILE A 50 7.65 -7.38 -2.21
C ILE A 50 6.12 -7.38 -2.17
N LEU A 51 5.47 -8.02 -3.15
CA LEU A 51 4.02 -7.91 -3.38
C LEU A 51 3.22 -9.12 -2.91
N SER A 52 3.85 -10.21 -2.47
CA SER A 52 3.12 -11.38 -1.95
C SER A 52 2.24 -11.07 -0.74
N PRO A 53 2.63 -10.19 0.21
CA PRO A 53 1.78 -9.83 1.33
C PRO A 53 0.50 -9.07 0.92
N THR A 54 0.48 -8.49 -0.28
CA THR A 54 -0.63 -7.72 -0.84
C THR A 54 -1.22 -8.37 -2.09
N TYR A 55 -1.02 -9.67 -2.25
CA TYR A 55 -1.57 -10.49 -3.34
C TYR A 55 -1.28 -9.91 -4.74
N GLY A 56 -0.05 -9.44 -4.95
CA GLY A 56 0.40 -8.89 -6.23
C GLY A 56 -0.04 -7.44 -6.50
N CYS A 57 -0.59 -6.75 -5.51
CA CYS A 57 -0.98 -5.35 -5.66
C CYS A 57 0.04 -4.43 -4.98
N ILE A 58 0.36 -3.30 -5.61
CA ILE A 58 1.05 -2.19 -4.94
C ILE A 58 -0.02 -1.45 -4.11
N VAL A 59 0.15 -1.37 -2.79
CA VAL A 59 -0.78 -0.72 -1.86
C VAL A 59 -0.08 0.36 -1.04
N TYR A 60 1.18 0.11 -0.68
CA TYR A 60 1.92 0.91 0.28
C TYR A 60 3.05 1.71 -0.38
N GLN A 61 3.31 2.90 0.18
CA GLN A 61 4.46 3.72 -0.21
C GLN A 61 5.78 2.98 -0.03
N GLU A 62 5.88 2.17 1.00
CA GLU A 62 7.03 1.35 1.33
C GLU A 62 7.32 0.31 0.22
N GLN A 63 6.29 -0.23 -0.42
CA GLN A 63 6.47 -1.15 -1.55
C GLN A 63 7.06 -0.44 -2.77
N VAL A 64 6.61 0.78 -3.08
CA VAL A 64 7.23 1.59 -4.16
C VAL A 64 8.71 1.81 -3.89
N MET A 65 9.07 2.15 -2.65
CA MET A 65 10.48 2.32 -2.26
C MET A 65 11.29 1.03 -2.36
N GLN A 66 10.70 -0.11 -1.97
CA GLN A 66 11.34 -1.42 -2.11
C GLN A 66 11.55 -1.80 -3.58
N ILE A 67 10.54 -1.59 -4.44
CA ILE A 67 10.63 -1.89 -5.86
C ILE A 67 11.80 -1.15 -6.51
N VAL A 68 11.93 0.16 -6.32
CA VAL A 68 13.04 0.92 -6.93
C VAL A 68 14.40 0.51 -6.36
N ARG A 69 14.48 0.09 -5.11
CA ARG A 69 15.71 -0.40 -4.48
C ARG A 69 16.11 -1.78 -5.00
N GLU A 70 15.19 -2.73 -4.94
CA GLU A 70 15.48 -4.14 -5.27
C GLU A 70 15.68 -4.34 -6.78
N LEU A 71 14.92 -3.63 -7.63
CA LEU A 71 14.98 -3.83 -9.08
C LEU A 71 16.04 -2.95 -9.75
N ALA A 72 16.16 -1.69 -9.33
CA ALA A 72 17.04 -0.73 -10.00
C ALA A 72 18.27 -0.30 -9.16
N GLY A 73 18.40 -0.79 -7.93
CA GLY A 73 19.57 -0.54 -7.08
C GLY A 73 19.62 0.86 -6.46
N TYR A 74 18.49 1.49 -6.21
CA TYR A 74 18.43 2.79 -5.54
C TYR A 74 18.85 2.69 -4.08
N THR A 75 19.46 3.74 -3.56
CA THR A 75 19.68 3.89 -2.12
C THR A 75 18.37 4.21 -1.40
N MET A 76 18.31 3.99 -0.08
CA MET A 76 17.12 4.30 0.73
C MET A 76 16.68 5.77 0.61
N GLY A 77 17.63 6.69 0.73
CA GLY A 77 17.34 8.12 0.61
C GLY A 77 16.83 8.51 -0.78
N ARG A 78 17.43 7.94 -1.84
CA ARG A 78 16.96 8.18 -3.22
C ARG A 78 15.56 7.59 -3.46
N SER A 79 15.26 6.41 -2.94
CA SER A 79 13.93 5.79 -3.08
C SER A 79 12.82 6.65 -2.47
N ASP A 80 13.09 7.35 -1.35
CA ASP A 80 12.12 8.28 -0.76
C ASP A 80 11.90 9.53 -1.64
N LEU A 81 12.97 10.05 -2.26
CA LEU A 81 12.84 11.16 -3.21
C LEU A 81 11.98 10.78 -4.41
N VAL A 82 12.17 9.59 -4.98
CA VAL A 82 11.35 9.07 -6.09
C VAL A 82 9.90 8.94 -5.66
N ARG A 83 9.63 8.32 -4.52
CA ARG A 83 8.27 8.21 -3.96
C ARG A 83 7.58 9.57 -3.84
N ARG A 84 8.29 10.58 -3.30
CA ARG A 84 7.77 11.96 -3.17
C ARG A 84 7.52 12.61 -4.53
N ALA A 85 8.40 12.39 -5.50
CA ALA A 85 8.24 12.92 -6.86
C ALA A 85 7.01 12.33 -7.55
N MET A 86 6.81 11.02 -7.44
CA MET A 86 5.64 10.32 -7.95
C MET A 86 4.34 10.88 -7.36
N SER A 87 4.29 11.12 -6.05
CA SER A 87 3.12 11.69 -5.38
C SER A 87 2.78 13.11 -5.85
N LYS A 88 3.79 13.91 -6.24
CA LYS A 88 3.62 15.31 -6.66
C LYS A 88 3.34 15.51 -8.14
N LYS A 89 3.26 14.45 -8.94
CA LYS A 89 2.96 14.46 -10.39
C LYS A 89 3.82 15.43 -11.22
N LYS A 90 5.09 15.61 -10.90
CA LYS A 90 5.99 16.44 -11.70
C LYS A 90 6.42 15.64 -12.94
N SER A 91 5.78 15.84 -14.08
CA SER A 91 5.98 15.05 -15.30
C SER A 91 7.45 15.01 -15.78
N SER A 92 8.15 16.13 -15.73
CA SER A 92 9.58 16.19 -16.14
C SER A 92 10.48 15.35 -15.22
N VAL A 93 10.24 15.39 -13.90
CA VAL A 93 10.99 14.58 -12.93
C VAL A 93 10.66 13.10 -13.11
N MET A 94 9.42 12.79 -13.45
CA MET A 94 8.99 11.41 -13.65
C MET A 94 9.64 10.77 -14.88
N GLU A 95 9.82 11.52 -15.96
CA GLU A 95 10.49 10.99 -17.15
C GLU A 95 11.99 10.76 -16.88
N GLU A 96 12.67 11.68 -16.18
CA GLU A 96 14.04 11.47 -15.75
C GLU A 96 14.18 10.26 -14.84
N GLU A 97 13.27 10.09 -13.86
CA GLU A 97 13.29 8.94 -12.97
C GLU A 97 12.97 7.61 -13.68
N ARG A 98 12.15 7.65 -14.74
CA ARG A 98 11.92 6.48 -15.60
C ARG A 98 13.22 6.04 -16.26
N GLN A 99 13.97 6.98 -16.85
CA GLN A 99 15.26 6.68 -17.48
C GLN A 99 16.25 6.12 -16.45
N ASN A 100 16.33 6.73 -15.27
CA ASN A 100 17.19 6.26 -14.19
C ASN A 100 16.79 4.86 -13.71
N PHE A 101 15.48 4.58 -13.56
CA PHE A 101 14.98 3.28 -13.13
C PHE A 101 15.23 2.19 -14.16
N VAL A 102 14.97 2.47 -15.43
CA VAL A 102 15.11 1.49 -16.50
C VAL A 102 16.59 1.24 -16.86
N TYR A 103 17.33 2.30 -17.19
CA TYR A 103 18.67 2.19 -17.75
C TYR A 103 19.79 2.48 -16.76
N GLY A 104 19.44 3.06 -15.61
CA GLY A 104 20.41 3.48 -14.61
C GLY A 104 20.97 4.88 -14.81
N ASN A 105 21.76 5.32 -13.83
CA ASN A 105 22.46 6.59 -13.84
C ASN A 105 23.78 6.45 -13.10
N LYS A 106 24.87 6.35 -13.84
CA LYS A 106 26.24 6.18 -13.28
C LYS A 106 26.65 7.33 -12.38
N ALA A 107 26.28 8.57 -12.72
CA ALA A 107 26.62 9.74 -11.91
C ALA A 107 25.94 9.72 -10.54
N GLN A 108 24.80 9.05 -10.43
CA GLN A 108 24.03 8.89 -9.18
C GLN A 108 24.21 7.52 -8.54
N GLY A 109 25.05 6.65 -9.10
CA GLY A 109 25.30 5.31 -8.59
C GLY A 109 24.08 4.36 -8.71
N ILE A 110 23.20 4.59 -9.68
CA ILE A 110 22.00 3.77 -9.92
C ILE A 110 22.32 2.79 -11.05
N PRO A 111 22.32 1.46 -10.78
CA PRO A 111 22.52 0.45 -11.81
C PRO A 111 21.43 0.46 -12.88
N GLY A 112 20.15 0.53 -12.48
CA GLY A 112 19.00 0.40 -13.35
C GLY A 112 18.56 -1.05 -13.57
N CYS A 113 17.28 -1.22 -13.90
CA CYS A 113 16.66 -2.54 -14.06
C CYS A 113 17.32 -3.39 -15.16
N VAL A 114 17.67 -2.78 -16.29
CA VAL A 114 18.27 -3.48 -17.44
C VAL A 114 19.61 -4.09 -17.05
N ASN A 115 20.47 -3.33 -16.34
CA ASN A 115 21.74 -3.85 -15.87
C ASN A 115 21.61 -4.91 -14.77
N ASN A 116 20.47 -4.94 -14.09
CA ASN A 116 20.13 -5.98 -13.11
C ASN A 116 19.38 -7.18 -13.74
N GLY A 117 19.36 -7.29 -15.07
CA GLY A 117 18.81 -8.45 -15.80
C GLY A 117 17.30 -8.42 -16.03
N ILE A 118 16.63 -7.27 -15.80
CA ILE A 118 15.20 -7.09 -16.07
C ILE A 118 15.05 -6.45 -17.44
N SER A 119 14.23 -7.03 -18.32
CA SER A 119 14.05 -6.48 -19.66
C SER A 119 13.44 -5.07 -19.61
N GLU A 120 13.81 -4.22 -20.57
CA GLU A 120 13.31 -2.85 -20.71
C GLU A 120 11.78 -2.79 -20.71
N LYS A 121 11.13 -3.72 -21.45
CA LYS A 121 9.68 -3.80 -21.53
C LYS A 121 9.04 -4.04 -20.16
N ILE A 122 9.59 -4.95 -19.38
CA ILE A 122 9.11 -5.26 -18.03
C ILE A 122 9.37 -4.09 -17.09
N ALA A 123 10.56 -3.49 -17.14
CA ALA A 123 10.90 -2.34 -16.31
C ALA A 123 9.97 -1.15 -16.55
N ASN A 124 9.68 -0.82 -17.81
CA ASN A 124 8.73 0.23 -18.15
C ASN A 124 7.32 -0.07 -17.65
N LYS A 125 6.84 -1.31 -17.80
CA LYS A 125 5.52 -1.73 -17.30
C LYS A 125 5.41 -1.58 -15.78
N ILE A 126 6.45 -2.00 -15.04
CA ILE A 126 6.50 -1.84 -13.58
C ILE A 126 6.49 -0.36 -13.20
N PHE A 127 7.23 0.47 -13.93
CA PHE A 127 7.28 1.89 -13.67
C PHE A 127 5.94 2.58 -13.90
N ASP A 128 5.21 2.22 -14.95
CA ASP A 128 3.86 2.71 -15.22
C ASP A 128 2.89 2.32 -14.09
N GLU A 129 2.94 1.05 -13.66
CA GLU A 129 2.13 0.57 -12.54
C GLU A 129 2.45 1.34 -11.25
N MET A 130 3.74 1.62 -10.97
CA MET A 130 4.14 2.43 -9.82
C MET A 130 3.61 3.86 -9.90
N ILE A 131 3.63 4.51 -11.07
CA ILE A 131 3.09 5.87 -11.25
C ILE A 131 1.60 5.91 -10.94
N ASP A 132 0.84 4.96 -11.44
CA ASP A 132 -0.61 4.91 -11.23
C ASP A 132 -0.95 4.72 -9.76
N PHE A 133 -0.21 3.87 -9.06
CA PHE A 133 -0.39 3.63 -7.64
C PHE A 133 0.19 4.70 -6.73
N ALA A 134 1.30 5.32 -7.08
CA ALA A 134 1.98 6.30 -6.23
C ALA A 134 1.11 7.54 -5.94
N LYS A 135 0.14 7.82 -6.80
CA LYS A 135 -0.87 8.87 -6.57
C LYS A 135 -1.71 8.59 -5.32
N TYR A 136 -1.85 7.31 -4.95
CA TYR A 136 -2.77 6.81 -3.94
C TYR A 136 -2.10 5.94 -2.89
N ALA A 137 -0.81 5.63 -3.04
CA ALA A 137 -0.06 4.77 -2.13
C ALA A 137 -0.14 5.28 -0.68
N PHE A 138 -0.47 4.36 0.24
CA PHE A 138 -0.70 4.68 1.63
C PHE A 138 0.51 4.37 2.50
N ASN A 139 0.70 5.12 3.58
CA ASN A 139 1.71 4.78 4.56
C ASN A 139 1.27 3.55 5.37
N LYS A 140 2.03 2.47 5.28
CA LYS A 140 1.69 1.19 5.93
C LYS A 140 1.63 1.34 7.45
N SER A 141 2.57 2.06 8.04
CA SER A 141 2.65 2.23 9.50
C SER A 141 1.41 2.91 10.06
N HIS A 142 0.90 3.94 9.34
CA HIS A 142 -0.34 4.61 9.72
C HIS A 142 -1.53 3.66 9.66
N ALA A 143 -1.68 2.90 8.57
CA ALA A 143 -2.74 1.92 8.44
C ALA A 143 -2.65 0.81 9.50
N ALA A 144 -1.44 0.37 9.85
CA ALA A 144 -1.22 -0.65 10.85
C ALA A 144 -1.70 -0.22 12.24
N CYS A 145 -1.39 1.02 12.65
CA CYS A 145 -1.87 1.55 13.92
C CYS A 145 -3.41 1.54 13.99
N TYR A 146 -4.07 2.01 12.94
CA TYR A 146 -5.53 2.01 12.88
C TYR A 146 -6.13 0.60 12.79
N ALA A 147 -5.46 -0.32 12.12
CA ALA A 147 -5.91 -1.71 12.03
C ALA A 147 -5.94 -2.40 13.40
N VAL A 148 -4.91 -2.19 14.22
CA VAL A 148 -4.85 -2.72 15.59
C VAL A 148 -6.01 -2.17 16.42
N ILE A 149 -6.22 -0.85 16.40
CA ILE A 149 -7.32 -0.21 17.15
C ILE A 149 -8.68 -0.72 16.64
N SER A 150 -8.86 -0.84 15.33
CA SER A 150 -10.09 -1.34 14.72
C SER A 150 -10.38 -2.79 15.15
N TYR A 151 -9.34 -3.64 15.18
CA TYR A 151 -9.47 -5.01 15.65
C TYR A 151 -9.84 -5.07 17.14
N GLN A 152 -9.13 -4.33 17.99
CA GLN A 152 -9.43 -4.26 19.43
C GLN A 152 -10.85 -3.77 19.70
N THR A 153 -11.27 -2.73 18.99
CA THR A 153 -12.62 -2.18 19.08
C THR A 153 -13.68 -3.20 18.68
N ALA A 154 -13.48 -3.90 17.58
CA ALA A 154 -14.38 -4.94 17.12
C ALA A 154 -14.44 -6.12 18.10
N TYR A 155 -13.29 -6.53 18.64
CA TYR A 155 -13.20 -7.60 19.66
C TYR A 155 -13.98 -7.24 20.92
N LEU A 156 -13.75 -6.06 21.48
CA LEU A 156 -14.46 -5.59 22.68
C LEU A 156 -15.96 -5.45 22.43
N LYS A 157 -16.36 -4.91 21.29
CA LYS A 157 -17.77 -4.78 20.92
C LYS A 157 -18.46 -6.13 20.77
N TYR A 158 -17.75 -7.17 20.32
CA TYR A 158 -18.30 -8.51 20.13
C TYR A 158 -18.40 -9.30 21.44
N TYR A 159 -17.32 -9.33 22.23
CA TYR A 159 -17.24 -10.17 23.42
C TYR A 159 -17.73 -9.48 24.70
N TYR A 160 -17.67 -8.14 24.76
CA TYR A 160 -18.02 -7.32 25.92
C TYR A 160 -18.91 -6.13 25.52
N PRO A 161 -20.07 -6.38 24.86
CA PRO A 161 -20.86 -5.30 24.25
C PRO A 161 -21.39 -4.29 25.28
N LYS A 162 -21.79 -4.73 26.47
CA LYS A 162 -22.33 -3.87 27.53
C LYS A 162 -21.26 -2.94 28.10
N GLU A 163 -20.12 -3.49 28.44
CA GLU A 163 -18.97 -2.78 28.97
C GLU A 163 -18.40 -1.80 27.94
N PHE A 164 -18.28 -2.25 26.69
CA PHE A 164 -17.83 -1.42 25.57
C PHE A 164 -18.77 -0.22 25.35
N MET A 165 -20.08 -0.43 25.37
CA MET A 165 -21.06 0.64 25.21
C MET A 165 -21.04 1.60 26.40
N ALA A 166 -20.95 1.09 27.62
CA ALA A 166 -20.85 1.91 28.82
C ALA A 166 -19.60 2.82 28.77
N ALA A 167 -18.43 2.26 28.40
CA ALA A 167 -17.20 3.03 28.26
C ALA A 167 -17.30 4.08 27.14
N THR A 168 -17.90 3.71 26.01
CA THR A 168 -18.08 4.64 24.87
C THR A 168 -18.99 5.81 25.27
N MET A 169 -20.10 5.53 25.93
CA MET A 169 -20.99 6.59 26.43
C MET A 169 -20.32 7.48 27.47
N SER A 170 -19.59 6.88 28.43
CA SER A 170 -18.88 7.64 29.47
C SER A 170 -17.80 8.55 28.88
N SER A 171 -17.07 8.10 27.87
CA SER A 171 -16.08 8.94 27.18
C SER A 171 -16.70 10.07 26.36
N GLY A 172 -17.96 9.90 25.92
CA GLY A 172 -18.72 10.88 25.16
C GLY A 172 -19.48 11.91 25.99
N LEU A 173 -19.58 11.72 27.31
CA LEU A 173 -20.37 12.61 28.20
C LEU A 173 -19.89 14.07 28.20
N CYS A 174 -18.62 14.31 27.93
CA CYS A 174 -18.08 15.69 27.82
C CYS A 174 -18.47 16.39 26.50
N ASN A 175 -19.14 15.69 25.58
CA ASN A 175 -19.46 16.18 24.24
C ASN A 175 -20.98 16.06 24.00
N CYS A 176 -21.75 17.03 24.51
CA CYS A 176 -23.23 17.04 24.53
C CYS A 176 -23.89 16.80 23.16
N SER A 177 -23.17 17.03 22.04
CA SER A 177 -23.67 16.81 20.68
C SER A 177 -23.72 15.32 20.26
N ASN A 178 -23.02 14.43 20.96
CA ASN A 178 -22.90 13.02 20.58
C ASN A 178 -23.85 12.10 21.37
N GLY A 179 -24.47 12.57 22.44
CA GLY A 179 -25.31 11.75 23.31
C GLY A 179 -26.53 11.12 22.63
N ALA A 180 -27.14 11.81 21.69
CA ALA A 180 -28.31 11.33 20.95
C ALA A 180 -28.01 10.25 19.88
N GLY A 181 -26.75 10.06 19.50
CA GLY A 181 -26.36 9.08 18.47
C GLY A 181 -26.07 7.68 18.99
N TYR A 182 -26.12 7.45 20.32
CA TYR A 182 -25.81 6.16 20.95
C TYR A 182 -27.06 5.41 21.47
N ILE A 183 -28.25 6.04 21.35
CA ILE A 183 -29.54 5.46 21.68
C ILE A 183 -30.20 4.98 20.38
#